data_f690b18750dbb38f97314cdd666fcf7f
#
_entry.id   f690b18750dbb38f97314cdd666fcf7f
#
_cell.length_a   1.000
_cell.length_b   1.000
_cell.length_c   1.000
_cell.angle_alpha   90.00
_cell.angle_beta   90.00
_cell.angle_gamma   90.00
#
_symmetry.space_group_name_H-M   'P 1'
#
loop_
_entity.id
_entity.type
_entity.pdbx_description
1 polymer ?
#
loop_
_entity_poly.entity_id
_entity_poly.type
_entity_poly.pdbx_seq_one_letter_code
_entity_poly.pdbx_strand_id
1 'polypeptide(L)'
;GIRGGRRVRSRPVLQRQGPPQVVLISGYDGGTGAAPSSSIHNAGLPWELGLAETHQTLIMNGLRNKVRIETDGKLMSGRDVATAALLGAEEFGFATAPLVTLGCVMMRVCNLDTCPAGIATQNPELREAFCRKPEYVENFMRFIAQDLREYMAKLGCRTIDEMVGRSDLLKVREDLTGRDREID
;
A
#
# COMPACT_ATOMS: atom_id res chain seq x y z
N GLY A 1 -3.67 -14.35 -28.19
CA GLY A 1 -2.37 -13.72 -28.16
C GLY A 1 -2.38 -12.47 -27.32
N ILE A 2 -2.19 -12.59 -26.00
CA ILE A 2 -2.07 -11.44 -25.07
C ILE A 2 -0.63 -10.94 -25.20
N ARG A 3 -0.43 -9.90 -25.99
CA ARG A 3 0.80 -9.11 -25.97
C ARG A 3 0.53 -7.84 -25.16
N GLY A 4 1.25 -7.64 -24.06
CA GLY A 4 1.29 -6.36 -23.40
C GLY A 4 1.25 -6.38 -21.88
N GLY A 5 1.80 -7.39 -21.22
CA GLY A 5 2.15 -7.27 -19.83
C GLY A 5 3.27 -6.22 -19.69
N ARG A 6 2.93 -4.97 -19.36
CA ARG A 6 3.92 -4.02 -18.87
C ARG A 6 4.37 -4.54 -17.52
N ARG A 7 5.58 -5.07 -17.51
CA ARG A 7 6.29 -5.44 -16.29
C ARG A 7 6.18 -4.29 -15.30
N VAL A 8 5.69 -4.60 -14.11
CA VAL A 8 5.94 -3.76 -12.94
C VAL A 8 7.42 -3.45 -12.98
N ARG A 9 7.78 -2.20 -13.21
CA ARG A 9 9.18 -1.79 -13.13
C ARG A 9 9.53 -1.72 -11.66
N SER A 10 9.84 -2.87 -11.06
CA SER A 10 10.81 -2.89 -10.01
C SER A 10 12.11 -2.38 -10.65
N ARG A 11 12.46 -1.12 -10.47
CA ARG A 11 13.78 -0.65 -10.79
C ARG A 11 14.73 -1.43 -9.89
N PRO A 12 15.56 -2.34 -10.40
CA PRO A 12 16.62 -2.85 -9.59
C PRO A 12 17.58 -1.69 -9.33
N VAL A 13 17.60 -1.18 -8.12
CA VAL A 13 18.73 -0.41 -7.61
C VAL A 13 19.84 -1.45 -7.36
N LEU A 14 20.30 -2.05 -8.44
CA LEU A 14 21.46 -2.94 -8.46
C LEU A 14 22.68 -2.13 -8.81
N GLN A 15 23.26 -1.49 -7.79
CA GLN A 15 24.72 -1.26 -7.74
C GLN A 15 25.12 -0.61 -6.42
N ARG A 16 24.99 -1.38 -5.31
CA ARG A 16 25.88 -1.26 -4.16
C ARG A 16 26.18 -2.66 -3.64
N GLN A 17 27.38 -2.85 -3.14
CA GLN A 17 27.90 -4.12 -2.63
C GLN A 17 27.00 -4.64 -1.49
N GLY A 18 26.06 -5.52 -1.82
CA GLY A 18 25.09 -6.13 -0.93
C GLY A 18 23.68 -6.13 -1.54
N PRO A 19 22.82 -7.11 -1.22
CA PRO A 19 21.42 -7.09 -1.64
C PRO A 19 20.70 -5.89 -1.01
N PRO A 20 19.70 -5.29 -1.67
CA PRO A 20 18.87 -4.27 -1.06
C PRO A 20 18.23 -4.84 0.20
N GLN A 21 18.24 -4.08 1.28
CA GLN A 21 17.64 -4.53 2.55
C GLN A 21 16.12 -4.50 2.49
N VAL A 22 15.55 -3.62 1.68
CA VAL A 22 14.10 -3.44 1.50
C VAL A 22 13.77 -3.31 0.02
N VAL A 23 12.69 -3.95 -0.41
CA VAL A 23 12.07 -3.79 -1.73
C VAL A 23 10.66 -3.26 -1.55
N LEU A 24 10.39 -2.06 -2.06
CA LEU A 24 9.06 -1.46 -2.06
C LEU A 24 8.25 -1.90 -3.27
N ILE A 25 7.07 -2.41 -3.03
CA ILE A 25 6.04 -2.73 -4.02
C ILE A 25 4.90 -1.75 -3.89
N SER A 26 4.76 -0.87 -4.88
CA SER A 26 3.70 0.14 -4.92
C SER A 26 2.59 -0.24 -5.88
N GLY A 27 1.34 -0.06 -5.46
CA GLY A 27 0.17 -0.25 -6.30
C GLY A 27 -0.17 0.97 -7.15
N TYR A 28 -1.10 0.79 -8.10
CA TYR A 28 -1.60 1.85 -8.99
C TYR A 28 -2.35 2.95 -8.22
N ASP A 29 -3.03 2.61 -7.15
CA ASP A 29 -3.88 3.53 -6.36
C ASP A 29 -3.08 4.38 -5.35
N GLY A 30 -1.77 4.28 -5.42
CA GLY A 30 -0.84 5.15 -4.72
C GLY A 30 -0.46 6.36 -5.57
N GLY A 31 0.80 6.71 -5.50
CA GLY A 31 1.36 7.83 -6.23
C GLY A 31 1.20 9.15 -5.49
N THR A 32 1.58 10.23 -6.15
CA THR A 32 1.54 11.56 -5.55
C THR A 32 0.10 12.07 -5.47
N GLY A 33 -0.21 12.87 -4.45
CA GLY A 33 -1.50 13.55 -4.35
C GLY A 33 -1.82 14.44 -5.56
N ALA A 34 -0.81 14.84 -6.32
CA ALA A 34 -0.91 15.63 -7.54
C ALA A 34 -1.21 14.80 -8.80
N ALA A 35 -1.11 13.48 -8.75
CA ALA A 35 -1.36 12.65 -9.91
C ALA A 35 -2.83 12.75 -10.36
N PRO A 36 -3.10 12.95 -11.67
CA PRO A 36 -4.47 12.97 -12.17
C PRO A 36 -5.15 11.61 -11.98
N SER A 37 -6.47 11.64 -11.79
CA SER A 37 -7.28 10.45 -11.55
C SER A 37 -7.10 9.37 -12.62
N SER A 38 -6.95 9.78 -13.88
CA SER A 38 -6.69 8.87 -15.00
C SER A 38 -5.39 8.09 -14.86
N SER A 39 -4.31 8.73 -14.36
CA SER A 39 -3.04 8.04 -14.10
C SER A 39 -3.16 7.03 -12.98
N ILE A 40 -3.89 7.37 -11.93
CA ILE A 40 -4.07 6.50 -10.76
C ILE A 40 -4.83 5.24 -11.15
N HIS A 41 -5.90 5.37 -11.94
CA HIS A 41 -6.74 4.22 -12.28
C HIS A 41 -6.22 3.39 -13.45
N ASN A 42 -5.29 3.89 -14.27
CA ASN A 42 -4.94 3.22 -15.53
C ASN A 42 -3.42 2.98 -15.71
N ALA A 43 -2.57 3.44 -14.82
CA ALA A 43 -1.12 3.41 -15.03
C ALA A 43 -0.37 2.30 -14.31
N GLY A 44 -1.05 1.38 -13.64
CA GLY A 44 -0.40 0.31 -12.88
C GLY A 44 -1.32 -0.86 -12.60
N LEU A 45 -0.82 -1.79 -11.80
CA LEU A 45 -1.56 -2.95 -11.29
C LEU A 45 -1.82 -2.79 -9.78
N PRO A 46 -2.80 -3.51 -9.23
CA PRO A 46 -2.96 -3.60 -7.79
C PRO A 46 -1.68 -4.08 -7.10
N TRP A 47 -1.37 -3.52 -5.93
CA TRP A 47 -0.19 -3.90 -5.15
C TRP A 47 -0.23 -5.37 -4.74
N GLU A 48 -1.40 -5.94 -4.56
CA GLU A 48 -1.62 -7.33 -4.16
C GLU A 48 -0.96 -8.29 -5.15
N LEU A 49 -1.12 -8.06 -6.44
CA LEU A 49 -0.51 -8.89 -7.49
C LEU A 49 1.01 -8.77 -7.49
N GLY A 50 1.53 -7.54 -7.47
CA GLY A 50 2.97 -7.28 -7.48
C GLY A 50 3.66 -7.81 -6.22
N LEU A 51 2.98 -7.72 -5.06
CA LEU A 51 3.48 -8.21 -3.79
C LEU A 51 3.56 -9.74 -3.79
N ALA A 52 2.49 -10.42 -4.19
CA ALA A 52 2.44 -11.89 -4.25
C ALA A 52 3.51 -12.44 -5.21
N GLU A 53 3.62 -11.88 -6.42
CA GLU A 53 4.65 -12.27 -7.40
C GLU A 53 6.07 -12.05 -6.85
N THR A 54 6.31 -10.91 -6.21
CA THR A 54 7.63 -10.59 -5.64
C THR A 54 7.99 -11.56 -4.52
N HIS A 55 7.06 -11.80 -3.60
CA HIS A 55 7.26 -12.73 -2.49
C HIS A 55 7.61 -14.13 -2.98
N GLN A 56 6.81 -14.67 -3.92
CA GLN A 56 7.04 -15.99 -4.51
C GLN A 56 8.38 -16.07 -5.27
N THR A 57 8.68 -15.04 -6.06
CA THR A 57 9.94 -14.96 -6.82
C THR A 57 11.15 -14.98 -5.89
N LEU A 58 11.10 -14.23 -4.80
CA LEU A 58 12.18 -14.22 -3.81
C LEU A 58 12.34 -15.57 -3.11
N ILE A 59 11.24 -16.28 -2.81
CA ILE A 59 11.30 -17.64 -2.26
C ILE A 59 11.94 -18.58 -3.26
N MET A 60 11.48 -18.62 -4.50
CA MET A 60 11.99 -19.51 -5.55
C MET A 60 13.49 -19.34 -5.81
N ASN A 61 14.01 -18.13 -5.58
CA ASN A 61 15.43 -17.83 -5.76
C ASN A 61 16.26 -17.90 -4.46
N GLY A 62 15.68 -18.29 -3.34
CA GLY A 62 16.36 -18.37 -2.04
C GLY A 62 16.81 -17.01 -1.48
N LEU A 63 16.14 -15.94 -1.88
CA LEU A 63 16.49 -14.55 -1.52
C LEU A 63 15.54 -13.96 -0.47
N ARG A 64 14.41 -14.60 -0.20
CA ARG A 64 13.37 -14.01 0.66
C ARG A 64 13.86 -13.64 2.06
N ASN A 65 14.74 -14.43 2.64
CA ASN A 65 15.32 -14.20 3.96
C ASN A 65 16.41 -13.11 4.00
N LYS A 66 16.78 -12.56 2.84
CA LYS A 66 17.81 -11.52 2.72
C LYS A 66 17.23 -10.13 2.49
N VAL A 67 15.93 -10.05 2.20
CA VAL A 67 15.25 -8.83 1.76
C VAL A 67 13.92 -8.72 2.48
N ARG A 68 13.65 -7.56 3.06
CA ARG A 68 12.30 -7.20 3.53
C ARG A 68 11.46 -6.68 2.38
N ILE A 69 10.17 -6.93 2.42
CA ILE A 69 9.23 -6.40 1.45
C ILE A 69 8.35 -5.38 2.14
N GLU A 70 8.39 -4.16 1.60
CA GLU A 70 7.47 -3.09 1.93
C GLU A 70 6.40 -2.98 0.86
N THR A 71 5.17 -2.65 1.24
CA THR A 71 4.11 -2.33 0.28
C THR A 71 3.36 -1.07 0.66
N ASP A 72 2.94 -0.34 -0.38
CA ASP A 72 2.03 0.80 -0.29
C ASP A 72 0.99 0.74 -1.43
N GLY A 73 0.11 1.71 -1.51
CA GLY A 73 -0.92 1.77 -2.52
C GLY A 73 -2.31 1.84 -1.91
N LYS A 74 -2.49 2.82 -1.01
CA LYS A 74 -3.77 3.15 -0.37
C LYS A 74 -4.18 2.11 0.69
N LEU A 75 -3.24 1.70 1.53
CA LEU A 75 -3.60 0.99 2.75
C LEU A 75 -4.36 1.95 3.69
N MET A 76 -5.57 1.58 4.10
CA MET A 76 -6.48 2.45 4.85
C MET A 76 -6.99 1.82 6.15
N SER A 77 -6.86 0.51 6.32
CA SER A 77 -7.42 -0.24 7.45
C SER A 77 -6.47 -1.33 7.94
N GLY A 78 -6.76 -1.88 9.12
CA GLY A 78 -6.03 -3.05 9.62
C GLY A 78 -6.26 -4.31 8.77
N ARG A 79 -7.40 -4.39 8.07
CA ARG A 79 -7.64 -5.45 7.09
C ARG A 79 -6.66 -5.39 5.92
N ASP A 80 -6.41 -4.20 5.38
CA ASP A 80 -5.46 -4.04 4.26
C ASP A 80 -4.07 -4.47 4.69
N VAL A 81 -3.65 -4.06 5.90
CA VAL A 81 -2.37 -4.46 6.49
C VAL A 81 -2.31 -5.99 6.70
N ALA A 82 -3.38 -6.60 7.22
CA ALA A 82 -3.44 -8.05 7.38
C ALA A 82 -3.32 -8.77 6.03
N THR A 83 -4.04 -8.31 5.01
CA THR A 83 -3.95 -8.88 3.66
C THR A 83 -2.53 -8.73 3.09
N ALA A 84 -1.92 -7.55 3.25
CA ALA A 84 -0.56 -7.31 2.80
C ALA A 84 0.45 -8.23 3.50
N ALA A 85 0.33 -8.42 4.82
CA ALA A 85 1.19 -9.36 5.55
C ALA A 85 1.02 -10.80 5.05
N LEU A 86 -0.22 -11.26 4.87
CA LEU A 86 -0.51 -12.61 4.36
C LEU A 86 0.05 -12.84 2.94
N LEU A 87 0.12 -11.79 2.11
CA LEU A 87 0.75 -11.83 0.79
C LEU A 87 2.27 -11.65 0.80
N GLY A 88 2.86 -11.37 1.96
CA GLY A 88 4.31 -11.37 2.14
C GLY A 88 4.97 -10.05 2.50
N ALA A 89 4.21 -8.97 2.78
CA ALA A 89 4.80 -7.71 3.24
C ALA A 89 5.18 -7.79 4.73
N GLU A 90 6.28 -7.12 5.07
CA GLU A 90 6.78 -6.93 6.45
C GLU A 90 6.71 -5.47 6.88
N GLU A 91 6.70 -4.55 5.91
CA GLU A 91 6.63 -3.11 6.13
C GLU A 91 5.48 -2.51 5.31
N PHE A 92 4.85 -1.44 5.84
CA PHE A 92 3.59 -0.93 5.30
C PHE A 92 3.64 0.59 5.18
N GLY A 93 3.45 1.10 3.97
CA GLY A 93 3.45 2.53 3.67
C GLY A 93 2.04 3.14 3.67
N PHE A 94 1.89 4.27 4.33
CA PHE A 94 0.63 5.01 4.41
C PHE A 94 0.82 6.45 3.93
N ALA A 95 0.04 6.87 2.95
CA ALA A 95 0.02 8.25 2.48
C ALA A 95 -1.39 8.84 2.52
N THR A 96 -2.34 8.21 1.84
CA THR A 96 -3.73 8.70 1.73
C THR A 96 -4.42 8.72 3.09
N ALA A 97 -4.26 7.69 3.91
CA ALA A 97 -4.90 7.59 5.22
C ALA A 97 -4.52 8.75 6.17
N PRO A 98 -3.25 9.06 6.41
CA PRO A 98 -2.85 10.24 7.16
C PRO A 98 -3.35 11.55 6.57
N LEU A 99 -3.33 11.70 5.23
CA LEU A 99 -3.81 12.91 4.58
C LEU A 99 -5.31 13.13 4.81
N VAL A 100 -6.13 12.09 4.66
CA VAL A 100 -7.59 12.16 4.91
C VAL A 100 -7.85 12.49 6.38
N THR A 101 -7.10 11.89 7.29
CA THR A 101 -7.19 12.17 8.74
C THR A 101 -6.87 13.64 9.04
N LEU A 102 -5.97 14.25 8.30
CA LEU A 102 -5.64 15.68 8.37
C LEU A 102 -6.62 16.57 7.58
N GLY A 103 -7.72 16.02 7.08
CA GLY A 103 -8.77 16.77 6.41
C GLY A 103 -8.57 16.98 4.91
N CYS A 104 -7.71 16.20 4.27
CA CYS A 104 -7.58 16.19 2.82
C CYS A 104 -8.90 15.76 2.17
N VAL A 105 -9.42 16.58 1.26
CA VAL A 105 -10.66 16.33 0.53
C VAL A 105 -10.45 15.68 -0.84
N MET A 106 -9.22 15.27 -1.13
CA MET A 106 -8.82 14.52 -2.33
C MET A 106 -9.15 15.23 -3.65
N MET A 107 -9.13 16.56 -3.68
CA MET A 107 -9.38 17.36 -4.89
C MET A 107 -8.28 17.24 -5.96
N ARG A 108 -7.10 16.72 -5.59
CA ARG A 108 -5.96 16.51 -6.48
C ARG A 108 -5.45 17.77 -7.21
N VAL A 109 -5.53 18.89 -6.52
CA VAL A 109 -4.97 20.19 -6.97
C VAL A 109 -3.67 20.54 -6.24
N CYS A 110 -3.00 19.54 -5.69
CA CYS A 110 -1.80 19.72 -4.87
C CYS A 110 -0.63 20.37 -5.62
N ASN A 111 -0.58 20.21 -6.95
CA ASN A 111 0.44 20.81 -7.81
C ASN A 111 0.16 22.26 -8.22
N LEU A 112 -1.02 22.79 -7.88
CA LEU A 112 -1.45 24.13 -8.29
C LEU A 112 -1.33 25.20 -7.19
N ASP A 113 -0.83 24.83 -6.01
CA ASP A 113 -0.75 25.68 -4.82
C ASP A 113 -2.12 26.23 -4.35
N THR A 114 -3.21 25.53 -4.70
CA THR A 114 -4.61 25.92 -4.44
C THR A 114 -5.34 24.95 -3.50
N CYS A 115 -4.61 24.26 -2.64
CA CYS A 115 -5.19 23.27 -1.74
C CYS A 115 -6.19 23.91 -0.76
N PRO A 116 -7.50 23.60 -0.82
CA PRO A 116 -8.50 24.23 0.02
C PRO A 116 -8.43 23.78 1.48
N ALA A 117 -7.77 22.65 1.75
CA ALA A 117 -7.56 22.15 3.11
C ALA A 117 -6.29 22.72 3.76
N GLY A 118 -5.53 23.55 3.06
CA GLY A 118 -4.31 24.17 3.58
C GLY A 118 -3.13 23.22 3.75
N ILE A 119 -3.22 21.97 3.26
CA ILE A 119 -2.19 20.93 3.46
C ILE A 119 -1.05 21.09 2.45
N ALA A 120 -1.38 21.18 1.15
CA ALA A 120 -0.42 21.22 0.07
C ALA A 120 -0.42 22.59 -0.60
N THR A 121 -0.07 23.63 0.15
CA THR A 121 0.00 25.00 -0.35
C THR A 121 1.02 25.80 0.45
N GLN A 122 1.66 26.78 -0.21
CA GLN A 122 2.49 27.81 0.41
C GLN A 122 1.74 29.14 0.55
N ASN A 123 0.54 29.28 -0.03
CA ASN A 123 -0.29 30.45 0.10
C ASN A 123 -0.72 30.66 1.56
N PRO A 124 -0.37 31.80 2.22
CA PRO A 124 -0.67 32.04 3.62
C PRO A 124 -2.18 32.00 3.94
N GLU A 125 -3.02 32.55 3.08
CA GLU A 125 -4.47 32.60 3.27
C GLU A 125 -5.07 31.18 3.26
N LEU A 126 -4.61 30.31 2.34
CA LEU A 126 -5.09 28.92 2.28
C LEU A 126 -4.55 28.09 3.45
N ARG A 127 -3.35 28.38 3.94
CA ARG A 127 -2.78 27.69 5.11
C ARG A 127 -3.55 27.94 6.40
N GLU A 128 -4.24 29.05 6.52
CA GLU A 128 -5.12 29.35 7.67
C GLU A 128 -6.28 28.35 7.77
N ALA A 129 -6.68 27.72 6.67
CA ALA A 129 -7.69 26.66 6.67
C ALA A 129 -7.22 25.36 7.35
N PHE A 130 -5.91 25.16 7.52
CA PHE A 130 -5.37 23.98 8.17
C PHE A 130 -5.46 24.09 9.69
N CYS A 131 -6.45 23.42 10.27
CA CYS A 131 -6.73 23.44 11.72
C CYS A 131 -6.57 22.09 12.39
N ARG A 132 -5.88 21.14 11.76
CA ARG A 132 -5.75 19.75 12.26
C ARG A 132 -4.53 19.58 13.16
N LYS A 133 -4.60 18.58 14.04
CA LYS A 133 -3.58 18.29 15.04
C LYS A 133 -2.87 16.98 14.73
N PRO A 134 -1.58 16.84 15.04
CA PRO A 134 -0.82 15.59 14.86
C PRO A 134 -1.47 14.37 15.53
N GLU A 135 -2.11 14.59 16.69
CA GLU A 135 -2.76 13.55 17.48
C GLU A 135 -3.87 12.81 16.71
N TYR A 136 -4.46 13.44 15.68
CA TYR A 136 -5.45 12.78 14.85
C TYR A 136 -4.82 11.64 14.03
N VAL A 137 -3.61 11.88 13.50
CA VAL A 137 -2.87 10.85 12.78
C VAL A 137 -2.38 9.76 13.73
N GLU A 138 -1.85 10.12 14.90
CA GLU A 138 -1.42 9.15 15.91
C GLU A 138 -2.58 8.25 16.33
N ASN A 139 -3.74 8.81 16.65
CA ASN A 139 -4.91 8.03 17.04
C ASN A 139 -5.40 7.15 15.90
N PHE A 140 -5.42 7.65 14.66
CA PHE A 140 -5.83 6.87 13.50
C PHE A 140 -4.90 5.67 13.29
N MET A 141 -3.58 5.86 13.39
CA MET A 141 -2.61 4.76 13.28
C MET A 141 -2.76 3.74 14.41
N ARG A 142 -3.09 4.19 15.62
CA ARG A 142 -3.43 3.30 16.73
C ARG A 142 -4.70 2.49 16.46
N PHE A 143 -5.71 3.09 15.82
CA PHE A 143 -6.93 2.37 15.42
C PHE A 143 -6.64 1.32 14.34
N ILE A 144 -5.80 1.64 13.34
CA ILE A 144 -5.33 0.64 12.36
C ILE A 144 -4.62 -0.51 13.06
N ALA A 145 -3.73 -0.22 14.00
CA ALA A 145 -3.02 -1.25 14.75
C ALA A 145 -3.97 -2.11 15.60
N GLN A 146 -5.01 -1.51 16.18
CA GLN A 146 -6.01 -2.25 16.95
C GLN A 146 -6.86 -3.14 16.04
N ASP A 147 -7.33 -2.61 14.90
CA ASP A 147 -8.06 -3.38 13.89
C ASP A 147 -7.23 -4.57 13.38
N LEU A 148 -5.95 -4.33 13.09
CA LEU A 148 -5.01 -5.41 12.73
C LEU A 148 -4.92 -6.49 13.82
N ARG A 149 -4.82 -6.10 15.10
CA ARG A 149 -4.76 -7.06 16.23
C ARG A 149 -6.01 -7.94 16.30
N GLU A 150 -7.17 -7.40 15.95
CA GLU A 150 -8.41 -8.18 15.91
C GLU A 150 -8.39 -9.21 14.77
N TYR A 151 -7.86 -8.87 13.60
CA TYR A 151 -7.62 -9.83 12.51
C TYR A 151 -6.60 -10.89 12.92
N MET A 152 -5.48 -10.50 13.51
CA MET A 152 -4.47 -11.42 14.01
C MET A 152 -5.07 -12.42 15.02
N ALA A 153 -5.89 -11.94 15.95
CA ALA A 153 -6.54 -12.80 16.94
C ALA A 153 -7.50 -13.81 16.28
N LYS A 154 -8.29 -13.37 15.29
CA LYS A 154 -9.18 -14.27 14.52
C LYS A 154 -8.43 -15.33 13.72
N LEU A 155 -7.24 -14.99 13.22
CA LEU A 155 -6.36 -15.89 12.46
C LEU A 155 -5.47 -16.76 13.36
N GLY A 156 -5.44 -16.51 14.67
CA GLY A 156 -4.61 -17.23 15.62
C GLY A 156 -3.13 -16.85 15.60
N CYS A 157 -2.78 -15.71 14.97
CA CYS A 157 -1.41 -15.21 14.89
C CYS A 157 -1.10 -14.26 16.06
N ARG A 158 0.06 -14.44 16.70
CA ARG A 158 0.51 -13.61 17.83
C ARG A 158 1.39 -12.45 17.40
N THR A 159 2.10 -12.60 16.29
CA THR A 159 2.99 -11.60 15.71
C THR A 159 2.68 -11.40 14.23
N ILE A 160 3.09 -10.26 13.67
CA ILE A 160 2.98 -10.01 12.24
C ILE A 160 3.84 -11.01 11.46
N ASP A 161 5.02 -11.34 11.97
CA ASP A 161 5.94 -12.30 11.34
C ASP A 161 5.29 -13.68 11.14
N GLU A 162 4.39 -14.09 12.04
CA GLU A 162 3.61 -15.33 11.88
C GLU A 162 2.59 -15.26 10.74
N MET A 163 2.23 -14.06 10.29
CA MET A 163 1.31 -13.85 9.18
C MET A 163 2.01 -13.76 7.83
N VAL A 164 3.29 -13.34 7.83
CA VAL A 164 4.00 -13.02 6.58
C VAL A 164 4.04 -14.22 5.65
N GLY A 165 3.42 -14.04 4.46
CA GLY A 165 3.38 -15.06 3.43
C GLY A 165 2.42 -16.22 3.67
N ARG A 166 1.55 -16.16 4.68
CA ARG A 166 0.54 -17.16 4.99
C ARG A 166 -0.70 -17.03 4.10
N SER A 167 -0.51 -17.06 2.79
CA SER A 167 -1.60 -16.98 1.80
C SER A 167 -2.63 -18.11 1.94
N ASP A 168 -2.27 -19.21 2.59
CA ASP A 168 -3.18 -20.30 2.96
C ASP A 168 -4.33 -19.86 3.89
N LEU A 169 -4.19 -18.74 4.57
CA LEU A 169 -5.24 -18.13 5.40
C LEU A 169 -6.16 -17.21 4.61
N LEU A 170 -5.88 -16.96 3.34
CA LEU A 170 -6.77 -16.23 2.44
C LEU A 170 -7.72 -17.23 1.75
N LYS A 171 -8.98 -16.81 1.57
CA LYS A 171 -9.97 -17.59 0.83
C LYS A 171 -10.48 -16.79 -0.34
N VAL A 172 -10.46 -17.37 -1.53
CA VAL A 172 -11.07 -16.78 -2.72
C VAL A 172 -12.57 -16.66 -2.52
N ARG A 173 -13.15 -15.57 -2.96
CA ARG A 173 -14.60 -15.34 -2.89
C ARG A 173 -15.32 -16.31 -3.83
N GLU A 174 -16.41 -16.90 -3.35
CA GLU A 174 -17.20 -17.86 -4.12
C GLU A 174 -18.13 -17.20 -5.16
N ASP A 175 -18.42 -15.91 -4.97
CA ASP A 175 -19.34 -15.11 -5.79
C ASP A 175 -18.68 -14.38 -6.97
N LEU A 176 -17.43 -14.73 -7.31
CA LEU A 176 -16.73 -14.15 -8.44
C LEU A 176 -17.38 -14.53 -9.78
N THR A 177 -17.51 -13.55 -10.67
CA THR A 177 -18.09 -13.72 -12.01
C THR A 177 -17.15 -13.18 -13.09
N GLY A 178 -17.24 -13.74 -14.30
CA GLY A 178 -16.47 -13.25 -15.44
C GLY A 178 -14.96 -13.38 -15.25
N ARG A 179 -14.22 -12.31 -15.58
CA ARG A 179 -12.75 -12.28 -15.56
C ARG A 179 -12.14 -12.39 -14.16
N ASP A 180 -12.91 -12.07 -13.13
CA ASP A 180 -12.41 -12.14 -11.75
C ASP A 180 -12.10 -13.57 -11.32
N ARG A 181 -12.70 -14.57 -11.99
CA ARG A 181 -12.41 -16.00 -11.78
C ARG A 181 -11.09 -16.46 -12.41
N GLU A 182 -10.54 -15.71 -13.32
CA GLU A 182 -9.30 -16.06 -14.04
C GLU A 182 -8.05 -15.59 -13.30
N ILE A 183 -8.24 -14.82 -12.20
CA ILE A 183 -7.17 -14.32 -11.33
C ILE A 183 -7.20 -15.18 -10.06
N ASP A 184 -6.53 -16.33 -10.11
CA ASP A 184 -6.34 -17.23 -8.97
C ASP A 184 -4.86 -17.27 -8.55
#